data_2d948bc28e7089b761eea21ff1bcbac6
#
_entry.id   2d948bc28e7089b761eea21ff1bcbac6
#
_cell.length_a   1.000
_cell.length_b   1.000
_cell.length_c   1.000
_cell.angle_alpha   90.00
_cell.angle_beta   90.00
_cell.angle_gamma   90.00
#
_symmetry.space_group_name_H-M   'P 1'
#
loop_
_entity.id
_entity.type
_entity.pdbx_description
1 polymer ?
#
loop_
_entity_poly.entity_id
_entity_poly.type
_entity_poly.pdbx_seq_one_letter_code
_entity_poly.pdbx_strand_id
1 'polypeptide(L)'
;MSASLPVRRAYADVAGIQVHYRSAGERTRPALLLLHQSPSSSAMYLPLMAQLADRYFLVASDTPGFGGSDPLPGSGVDGADSVDIAAYARLIHEFVTVLDIAPCGVFGHHTGAAIAVQLEHDFPGTASAMALSGPTLLDEAQQRSLPQLATPFELAESGEHLLAMWRRLREKDPAAPLALTQRELLSAFACGDAYQASYAAVARQDFATQLGAITCPVLVYAGDRDPLHGSVAPTLARLQRGSTVALPGGERTYVCERQAELIGTVLGEFFESNSSSSKQRSN
;
A
#
# COMPACT_ATOMS: atom_id res chain seq x y z
N MET A 1 23.65 -1.76 -20.22
CA MET A 1 22.98 -1.17 -19.05
C MET A 1 21.86 -0.28 -19.59
N SER A 2 20.60 -0.72 -19.51
CA SER A 2 19.46 0.15 -19.86
C SER A 2 19.43 1.31 -18.88
N ALA A 3 19.34 2.55 -19.36
CA ALA A 3 19.23 3.72 -18.51
C ALA A 3 17.93 3.57 -17.70
N SER A 4 18.03 3.63 -16.37
CA SER A 4 16.85 3.62 -15.50
C SER A 4 15.93 4.76 -15.88
N LEU A 5 14.65 4.47 -16.19
CA LEU A 5 13.66 5.49 -16.51
C LEU A 5 13.47 6.40 -15.28
N PRO A 6 13.46 7.73 -15.47
CA PRO A 6 13.39 8.65 -14.34
C PRO A 6 12.03 8.57 -13.64
N VAL A 7 12.06 8.52 -12.29
CA VAL A 7 10.85 8.66 -11.47
C VAL A 7 10.49 10.14 -11.38
N ARG A 8 9.27 10.50 -11.74
CA ARG A 8 8.73 11.86 -11.66
C ARG A 8 7.83 11.99 -10.42
N ARG A 9 7.71 13.19 -9.90
CA ARG A 9 6.77 13.58 -8.84
C ARG A 9 5.75 14.53 -9.42
N ALA A 10 4.48 14.35 -9.04
CA ALA A 10 3.40 15.21 -9.48
C ALA A 10 2.29 15.24 -8.43
N TYR A 11 1.34 16.13 -8.62
CA TYR A 11 0.10 16.23 -7.86
C TYR A 11 -1.08 16.08 -8.82
N ALA A 12 -2.16 15.50 -8.31
CA ALA A 12 -3.47 15.48 -8.96
C ALA A 12 -4.48 16.11 -8.03
N ASP A 13 -5.34 17.00 -8.57
CA ASP A 13 -6.47 17.55 -7.83
C ASP A 13 -7.63 16.54 -7.87
N VAL A 14 -7.99 15.99 -6.72
CA VAL A 14 -8.98 14.92 -6.57
C VAL A 14 -9.95 15.28 -5.44
N ALA A 15 -11.24 15.38 -5.73
CA ALA A 15 -12.26 15.70 -4.72
C ALA A 15 -11.96 16.92 -3.84
N GLY A 16 -11.25 17.91 -4.39
CA GLY A 16 -10.91 19.16 -3.70
C GLY A 16 -9.66 19.08 -2.80
N ILE A 17 -8.88 18.02 -2.89
CA ILE A 17 -7.56 17.88 -2.25
C ILE A 17 -6.47 17.59 -3.27
N GLN A 18 -5.22 17.85 -2.92
CA GLN A 18 -4.06 17.50 -3.73
C GLN A 18 -3.49 16.13 -3.30
N VAL A 19 -3.48 15.19 -4.24
CA VAL A 19 -2.86 13.88 -4.05
C VAL A 19 -1.49 13.88 -4.71
N HIS A 20 -0.43 13.78 -3.90
CA HIS A 20 0.92 13.60 -4.40
C HIS A 20 1.12 12.17 -4.91
N TYR A 21 1.82 12.02 -6.02
CA TYR A 21 2.21 10.71 -6.53
C TYR A 21 3.57 10.72 -7.22
N ARG A 22 4.14 9.54 -7.35
CA ARG A 22 5.31 9.28 -8.18
C ARG A 22 4.89 8.47 -9.39
N SER A 23 5.50 8.74 -10.55
CA SER A 23 5.28 7.94 -11.75
C SER A 23 6.60 7.60 -12.44
N ALA A 24 6.64 6.44 -13.09
CA ALA A 24 7.75 6.00 -13.92
C ALA A 24 7.24 5.10 -15.05
N GLY A 25 8.01 5.00 -16.12
CA GLY A 25 7.60 4.25 -17.31
C GLY A 25 6.78 5.09 -18.30
N GLU A 26 6.48 4.49 -19.44
CA GLU A 26 5.73 5.15 -20.52
C GLU A 26 4.23 4.97 -20.30
N ARG A 27 3.42 6.04 -20.49
CA ARG A 27 1.95 5.99 -20.35
C ARG A 27 1.23 5.04 -21.30
N THR A 28 1.88 4.62 -22.37
CA THR A 28 1.38 3.63 -23.32
C THR A 28 1.46 2.20 -22.82
N ARG A 29 2.19 1.96 -21.73
CA ARG A 29 2.29 0.66 -21.08
C ARG A 29 1.09 0.41 -20.17
N PRO A 30 0.79 -0.87 -19.85
CA PRO A 30 -0.23 -1.18 -18.84
C PRO A 30 0.06 -0.45 -17.53
N ALA A 31 -0.96 0.17 -16.92
CA ALA A 31 -0.81 0.88 -15.68
C ALA A 31 -0.74 -0.07 -14.46
N LEU A 32 0.11 0.27 -13.50
CA LEU A 32 0.22 -0.43 -12.21
C LEU A 32 0.23 0.59 -11.08
N LEU A 33 -0.85 0.59 -10.29
CA LEU A 33 -1.01 1.41 -9.09
C LEU A 33 -0.30 0.74 -7.89
N LEU A 34 0.46 1.52 -7.13
CA LEU A 34 1.19 1.07 -5.95
C LEU A 34 0.69 1.83 -4.71
N LEU A 35 0.13 1.10 -3.73
CA LEU A 35 -0.46 1.61 -2.50
C LEU A 35 0.40 1.23 -1.30
N HIS A 36 0.96 2.23 -0.60
CA HIS A 36 1.94 2.04 0.46
C HIS A 36 1.33 1.67 1.82
N GLN A 37 2.17 1.17 2.73
CA GLN A 37 1.83 0.94 4.14
C GLN A 37 1.83 2.24 4.96
N SER A 38 1.19 2.22 6.14
CA SER A 38 1.28 3.30 7.14
C SER A 38 2.31 2.96 8.25
N PRO A 39 3.07 3.96 8.75
CA PRO A 39 3.28 5.27 8.16
C PRO A 39 4.38 5.17 7.10
N SER A 40 4.12 5.59 5.89
CA SER A 40 5.11 5.67 4.81
C SER A 40 4.61 6.60 3.71
N SER A 41 5.19 6.50 2.52
CA SER A 41 4.77 7.22 1.33
C SER A 41 5.17 6.46 0.07
N SER A 42 4.79 6.97 -1.10
CA SER A 42 5.24 6.45 -2.40
C SER A 42 6.77 6.31 -2.52
N ALA A 43 7.54 7.00 -1.65
CA ALA A 43 9.00 6.92 -1.64
C ALA A 43 9.53 5.51 -1.35
N MET A 44 8.77 4.66 -0.63
CA MET A 44 9.16 3.28 -0.39
C MET A 44 9.24 2.43 -1.66
N TYR A 45 8.55 2.85 -2.71
CA TYR A 45 8.51 2.12 -3.97
C TYR A 45 9.60 2.51 -4.97
N LEU A 46 10.47 3.48 -4.66
CA LEU A 46 11.53 3.91 -5.59
C LEU A 46 12.40 2.75 -6.12
N PRO A 47 12.88 1.81 -5.28
CA PRO A 47 13.63 0.66 -5.78
C PRO A 47 12.79 -0.29 -6.65
N LEU A 48 11.53 -0.53 -6.27
CA LEU A 48 10.60 -1.38 -7.03
C LEU A 48 10.22 -0.75 -8.37
N MET A 49 9.98 0.56 -8.40
CA MET A 49 9.68 1.29 -9.63
C MET A 49 10.85 1.18 -10.64
N ALA A 50 12.09 1.18 -10.18
CA ALA A 50 13.25 0.99 -11.04
C ALA A 50 13.30 -0.40 -11.70
N GLN A 51 12.69 -1.43 -11.08
CA GLN A 51 12.64 -2.79 -11.61
C GLN A 51 11.52 -3.00 -12.65
N LEU A 52 10.47 -2.16 -12.61
CA LEU A 52 9.23 -2.40 -13.37
C LEU A 52 8.94 -1.33 -14.43
N ALA A 53 9.64 -0.20 -14.44
CA ALA A 53 9.34 0.96 -15.29
C ALA A 53 9.52 0.70 -16.79
N ASP A 54 10.27 -0.32 -17.17
CA ASP A 54 10.43 -0.75 -18.58
C ASP A 54 9.24 -1.55 -19.10
N ARG A 55 8.38 -2.06 -18.22
CA ARG A 55 7.21 -2.91 -18.54
C ARG A 55 5.87 -2.27 -18.26
N TYR A 56 5.80 -1.40 -17.28
CA TYR A 56 4.56 -0.78 -16.79
C TYR A 56 4.66 0.74 -16.72
N PHE A 57 3.52 1.40 -16.86
CA PHE A 57 3.35 2.76 -16.37
C PHE A 57 3.01 2.70 -14.88
N LEU A 58 3.99 2.97 -14.03
CA LEU A 58 3.88 2.87 -12.58
C LEU A 58 3.36 4.19 -12.01
N VAL A 59 2.38 4.08 -11.13
CA VAL A 59 1.83 5.20 -10.36
C VAL A 59 1.79 4.80 -8.90
N ALA A 60 2.61 5.44 -8.06
CA ALA A 60 2.65 5.25 -6.61
C ALA A 60 2.06 6.48 -5.94
N SER A 61 0.85 6.39 -5.41
CA SER A 61 0.20 7.50 -4.70
C SER A 61 0.67 7.59 -3.26
N ASP A 62 0.74 8.80 -2.72
CA ASP A 62 0.73 8.99 -1.28
C ASP A 62 -0.74 8.95 -0.83
N THR A 63 -1.04 8.06 0.11
CA THR A 63 -2.37 7.96 0.72
C THR A 63 -2.73 9.30 1.37
N PRO A 64 -3.99 9.79 1.31
CA PRO A 64 -4.39 11.04 1.95
C PRO A 64 -3.94 11.14 3.41
N GLY A 65 -3.34 12.27 3.76
CA GLY A 65 -2.73 12.51 5.08
C GLY A 65 -1.31 11.96 5.24
N PHE A 66 -0.74 11.34 4.19
CA PHE A 66 0.62 10.81 4.18
C PHE A 66 1.46 11.46 3.08
N GLY A 67 2.78 11.45 3.28
CA GLY A 67 3.73 11.96 2.31
C GLY A 67 3.49 13.42 1.94
N GLY A 68 3.21 13.68 0.65
CA GLY A 68 2.90 15.01 0.14
C GLY A 68 1.41 15.22 -0.16
N SER A 69 0.53 14.26 0.16
CA SER A 69 -0.91 14.38 -0.06
C SER A 69 -1.60 15.14 1.06
N ASP A 70 -2.60 15.94 0.71
CA ASP A 70 -3.48 16.57 1.69
C ASP A 70 -4.24 15.51 2.51
N PRO A 71 -4.69 15.83 3.74
CA PRO A 71 -5.54 14.94 4.53
C PRO A 71 -6.92 14.76 3.88
N LEU A 72 -7.61 13.67 4.23
CA LEU A 72 -9.01 13.48 3.83
C LEU A 72 -9.89 14.65 4.30
N PRO A 73 -10.84 15.11 3.47
CA PRO A 73 -11.80 16.13 3.91
C PRO A 73 -12.54 15.71 5.19
N GLY A 74 -12.57 16.57 6.20
CA GLY A 74 -13.22 16.30 7.47
C GLY A 74 -12.43 15.44 8.47
N SER A 75 -11.17 15.05 8.18
CA SER A 75 -10.33 14.27 9.09
C SER A 75 -9.64 15.11 10.20
N GLY A 76 -9.97 16.41 10.34
CA GLY A 76 -9.38 17.30 11.34
C GLY A 76 -10.05 17.19 12.71
N VAL A 77 -9.23 17.28 13.76
CA VAL A 77 -9.44 17.59 15.19
C VAL A 77 -10.47 16.78 16.01
N ASP A 78 -11.58 16.29 15.45
CA ASP A 78 -12.58 15.53 16.22
C ASP A 78 -12.72 14.06 15.78
N GLY A 79 -11.82 13.54 14.93
CA GLY A 79 -12.21 12.38 14.19
C GLY A 79 -11.16 11.39 13.70
N ALA A 80 -10.21 10.93 14.55
CA ALA A 80 -9.49 9.67 14.26
C ALA A 80 -10.49 8.50 14.04
N ASP A 81 -11.69 8.58 14.63
CA ASP A 81 -12.77 7.60 14.47
C ASP A 81 -13.63 7.82 13.22
N SER A 82 -13.53 8.95 12.52
CA SER A 82 -14.33 9.27 11.33
C SER A 82 -13.71 8.76 10.02
N VAL A 83 -12.43 8.41 10.01
CA VAL A 83 -11.74 7.89 8.82
C VAL A 83 -11.91 6.37 8.76
N ASP A 84 -12.42 5.86 7.65
CA ASP A 84 -12.49 4.43 7.34
C ASP A 84 -11.72 4.09 6.05
N ILE A 85 -11.51 2.82 5.80
CA ILE A 85 -10.81 2.35 4.58
C ILE A 85 -11.63 2.68 3.32
N ALA A 86 -12.96 2.77 3.41
CA ALA A 86 -13.83 3.12 2.28
C ALA A 86 -13.60 4.57 1.82
N ALA A 87 -13.31 5.50 2.75
CA ALA A 87 -12.97 6.87 2.39
C ALA A 87 -11.66 6.96 1.60
N TYR A 88 -10.62 6.21 2.03
CA TYR A 88 -9.38 6.10 1.26
C TYR A 88 -9.62 5.45 -0.12
N ALA A 89 -10.36 4.35 -0.17
CA ALA A 89 -10.64 3.64 -1.41
C ALA A 89 -11.42 4.50 -2.41
N ARG A 90 -12.41 5.28 -1.96
CA ARG A 90 -13.17 6.22 -2.79
C ARG A 90 -12.24 7.27 -3.41
N LEU A 91 -11.38 7.89 -2.61
CA LEU A 91 -10.46 8.88 -3.12
C LEU A 91 -9.43 8.29 -4.11
N ILE A 92 -8.94 7.08 -3.85
CA ILE A 92 -8.06 6.37 -4.78
C ILE A 92 -8.80 6.01 -6.09
N HIS A 93 -10.10 5.66 -6.03
CA HIS A 93 -10.91 5.45 -7.23
C HIS A 93 -11.02 6.72 -8.07
N GLU A 94 -11.32 7.86 -7.45
CA GLU A 94 -11.35 9.15 -8.13
C GLU A 94 -9.97 9.53 -8.68
N PHE A 95 -8.89 9.27 -7.92
CA PHE A 95 -7.52 9.52 -8.35
C PHE A 95 -7.15 8.73 -9.63
N VAL A 96 -7.44 7.42 -9.69
CA VAL A 96 -7.15 6.63 -10.89
C VAL A 96 -8.04 7.04 -12.08
N THR A 97 -9.24 7.55 -11.81
CA THR A 97 -10.14 8.11 -12.83
C THR A 97 -9.60 9.42 -13.39
N VAL A 98 -9.17 10.35 -12.53
CA VAL A 98 -8.53 11.62 -12.94
C VAL A 98 -7.27 11.40 -13.77
N LEU A 99 -6.48 10.37 -13.43
CA LEU A 99 -5.28 10.02 -14.18
C LEU A 99 -5.57 9.21 -15.45
N ASP A 100 -6.80 8.75 -15.68
CA ASP A 100 -7.21 7.90 -16.80
C ASP A 100 -6.34 6.65 -16.92
N ILE A 101 -6.22 5.91 -15.81
CA ILE A 101 -5.40 4.68 -15.73
C ILE A 101 -6.19 3.42 -15.37
N ALA A 102 -7.49 3.52 -15.08
CA ALA A 102 -8.34 2.35 -14.82
C ALA A 102 -8.88 1.75 -16.14
N PRO A 103 -9.05 0.39 -16.23
CA PRO A 103 -8.60 -0.59 -15.24
C PRO A 103 -7.09 -0.77 -15.23
N CYS A 104 -6.51 -0.97 -14.05
CA CYS A 104 -5.07 -1.11 -13.87
C CYS A 104 -4.71 -2.32 -13.01
N GLY A 105 -3.45 -2.75 -13.03
CA GLY A 105 -2.91 -3.59 -11.98
C GLY A 105 -2.89 -2.82 -10.66
N VAL A 106 -3.18 -3.47 -9.53
CA VAL A 106 -3.11 -2.82 -8.20
C VAL A 106 -2.20 -3.64 -7.28
N PHE A 107 -1.17 -3.01 -6.76
CA PHE A 107 -0.32 -3.59 -5.73
C PHE A 107 -0.51 -2.83 -4.42
N GLY A 108 -0.91 -3.53 -3.37
CA GLY A 108 -1.06 -2.98 -2.03
C GLY A 108 -0.17 -3.69 -1.00
N HIS A 109 0.51 -2.92 -0.16
CA HIS A 109 1.31 -3.44 0.94
C HIS A 109 0.74 -3.00 2.28
N HIS A 110 0.44 -3.95 3.19
CA HIS A 110 -0.18 -3.73 4.50
C HIS A 110 -1.44 -2.84 4.41
N THR A 111 -1.43 -1.60 4.93
CA THR A 111 -2.55 -0.66 4.80
C THR A 111 -2.95 -0.47 3.33
N GLY A 112 -1.98 -0.45 2.41
CA GLY A 112 -2.25 -0.41 0.98
C GLY A 112 -2.99 -1.64 0.47
N ALA A 113 -2.79 -2.83 1.07
CA ALA A 113 -3.56 -4.03 0.76
C ALA A 113 -5.02 -3.92 1.26
N ALA A 114 -5.23 -3.31 2.42
CA ALA A 114 -6.57 -2.97 2.92
C ALA A 114 -7.32 -2.07 1.95
N ILE A 115 -6.67 -0.99 1.50
CA ILE A 115 -7.23 -0.03 0.53
C ILE A 115 -7.50 -0.72 -0.82
N ALA A 116 -6.59 -1.57 -1.32
CA ALA A 116 -6.75 -2.27 -2.59
C ALA A 116 -7.99 -3.18 -2.60
N VAL A 117 -8.22 -3.94 -1.51
CA VAL A 117 -9.39 -4.82 -1.38
C VAL A 117 -10.67 -4.01 -1.30
N GLN A 118 -10.71 -2.94 -0.50
CA GLN A 118 -11.85 -2.04 -0.42
C GLN A 118 -12.16 -1.38 -1.76
N LEU A 119 -11.12 -0.92 -2.47
CA LEU A 119 -11.24 -0.28 -3.78
C LEU A 119 -11.95 -1.19 -4.79
N GLU A 120 -11.51 -2.42 -4.93
CA GLU A 120 -12.12 -3.36 -5.88
C GLU A 120 -13.50 -3.85 -5.42
N HIS A 121 -13.72 -3.95 -4.09
CA HIS A 121 -15.04 -4.27 -3.53
C HIS A 121 -16.08 -3.19 -3.83
N ASP A 122 -15.76 -1.91 -3.59
CA ASP A 122 -16.72 -0.80 -3.73
C ASP A 122 -16.83 -0.33 -5.20
N PHE A 123 -15.77 -0.50 -6.00
CA PHE A 123 -15.69 -0.09 -7.40
C PHE A 123 -15.18 -1.24 -8.28
N PRO A 124 -16.00 -2.29 -8.46
CA PRO A 124 -15.60 -3.49 -9.20
C PRO A 124 -15.15 -3.18 -10.63
N GLY A 125 -14.02 -3.78 -11.03
CA GLY A 125 -13.40 -3.56 -12.33
C GLY A 125 -12.39 -2.42 -12.36
N THR A 126 -12.13 -1.76 -11.24
CA THR A 126 -11.00 -0.81 -11.11
C THR A 126 -9.67 -1.55 -11.21
N ALA A 127 -9.56 -2.72 -10.57
CA ALA A 127 -8.39 -3.57 -10.67
C ALA A 127 -8.57 -4.68 -11.74
N SER A 128 -7.70 -4.70 -12.74
CA SER A 128 -7.61 -5.82 -13.69
C SER A 128 -7.02 -7.09 -13.07
N ALA A 129 -6.12 -6.92 -12.10
CA ALA A 129 -5.53 -7.93 -11.22
C ALA A 129 -4.96 -7.22 -9.98
N MET A 130 -4.86 -7.93 -8.85
CA MET A 130 -4.31 -7.38 -7.61
C MET A 130 -3.16 -8.22 -7.06
N ALA A 131 -2.19 -7.57 -6.41
CA ALA A 131 -1.20 -8.24 -5.58
C ALA A 131 -1.23 -7.64 -4.17
N LEU A 132 -1.35 -8.49 -3.16
CA LEU A 132 -1.47 -8.12 -1.75
C LEU A 132 -0.26 -8.64 -0.97
N SER A 133 0.56 -7.72 -0.49
CA SER A 133 1.72 -8.03 0.36
C SER A 133 1.39 -7.72 1.82
N GLY A 134 1.44 -8.75 2.69
CA GLY A 134 1.02 -8.63 4.07
C GLY A 134 -0.47 -8.27 4.19
N PRO A 135 -1.40 -9.17 3.76
CA PRO A 135 -2.83 -8.89 3.78
C PRO A 135 -3.35 -8.70 5.20
N THR A 136 -4.24 -7.74 5.38
CA THR A 136 -4.74 -7.30 6.69
C THR A 136 -5.95 -8.08 7.18
N LEU A 137 -5.98 -9.39 6.93
CA LEU A 137 -6.97 -10.28 7.53
C LEU A 137 -6.60 -10.52 9.00
N LEU A 138 -7.11 -9.68 9.87
CA LEU A 138 -6.79 -9.65 11.29
C LEU A 138 -7.75 -10.50 12.11
N ASP A 139 -7.24 -11.17 13.14
CA ASP A 139 -8.08 -11.74 14.20
C ASP A 139 -8.55 -10.65 15.18
N GLU A 140 -9.47 -10.99 16.07
CA GLU A 140 -10.02 -10.04 17.05
C GLU A 140 -8.96 -9.43 17.98
N ALA A 141 -7.92 -10.16 18.35
CA ALA A 141 -6.86 -9.65 19.21
C ALA A 141 -6.00 -8.63 18.46
N GLN A 142 -5.68 -8.93 17.20
CA GLN A 142 -4.98 -8.01 16.30
C GLN A 142 -5.80 -6.76 16.02
N GLN A 143 -7.12 -6.89 15.77
CA GLN A 143 -8.01 -5.73 15.57
C GLN A 143 -8.02 -4.80 16.78
N ARG A 144 -8.08 -5.35 18.01
CA ARG A 144 -8.04 -4.54 19.24
C ARG A 144 -6.70 -3.88 19.48
N SER A 145 -5.59 -4.54 19.16
CA SER A 145 -4.24 -4.04 19.45
C SER A 145 -3.69 -3.09 18.38
N LEU A 146 -4.11 -3.23 17.12
CA LEU A 146 -3.52 -2.50 16.01
C LEU A 146 -3.53 -0.98 16.17
N PRO A 147 -4.64 -0.31 16.58
CA PRO A 147 -4.63 1.15 16.76
C PRO A 147 -3.65 1.63 17.83
N GLN A 148 -3.39 0.79 18.84
CA GLN A 148 -2.49 1.11 19.94
C GLN A 148 -1.01 1.14 19.49
N LEU A 149 -0.66 0.35 18.47
CA LEU A 149 0.69 0.34 17.90
C LEU A 149 1.06 1.66 17.22
N ALA A 150 0.07 2.47 16.85
CA ALA A 150 0.25 3.77 16.20
C ALA A 150 -0.10 4.96 17.12
N THR A 151 -0.28 4.73 18.43
CA THR A 151 -0.56 5.81 19.39
C THR A 151 0.51 6.90 19.27
N PRO A 152 0.11 8.17 19.04
CA PRO A 152 1.04 9.28 18.99
C PRO A 152 1.85 9.43 20.28
N PHE A 153 3.06 9.95 20.16
CA PHE A 153 3.84 10.38 21.30
C PHE A 153 3.57 11.86 21.57
N GLU A 154 3.38 12.23 22.84
CA GLU A 154 3.26 13.62 23.23
C GLU A 154 4.56 14.38 22.91
N LEU A 155 4.40 15.61 22.40
CA LEU A 155 5.53 16.47 22.09
C LEU A 155 6.28 16.83 23.38
N ALA A 156 7.58 16.62 23.41
CA ALA A 156 8.45 16.93 24.53
C ALA A 156 9.53 17.92 24.07
N GLU A 157 9.76 18.97 24.88
CA GLU A 157 10.81 19.96 24.63
C GLU A 157 12.21 19.32 24.55
N SER A 158 12.43 18.24 25.31
CA SER A 158 13.66 17.44 25.27
C SER A 158 13.90 16.68 23.97
N GLY A 159 12.89 16.54 23.08
CA GLY A 159 12.95 15.71 21.89
C GLY A 159 12.79 14.20 22.17
N GLU A 160 12.45 13.78 23.40
CA GLU A 160 12.31 12.34 23.74
C GLU A 160 11.27 11.62 22.87
N HIS A 161 10.20 12.30 22.42
CA HIS A 161 9.23 11.75 21.49
C HIS A 161 9.87 11.28 20.16
N LEU A 162 10.92 11.98 19.67
CA LEU A 162 11.66 11.59 18.47
C LEU A 162 12.41 10.27 18.71
N LEU A 163 13.06 10.15 19.86
CA LEU A 163 13.77 8.93 20.24
C LEU A 163 12.82 7.77 20.50
N ALA A 164 11.65 8.03 21.08
CA ALA A 164 10.62 7.01 21.28
C ALA A 164 10.10 6.44 19.95
N MET A 165 9.80 7.31 18.95
CA MET A 165 9.42 6.86 17.62
C MET A 165 10.57 6.12 16.92
N TRP A 166 11.81 6.59 17.04
CA TRP A 166 12.98 5.90 16.53
C TRP A 166 13.08 4.47 17.06
N ARG A 167 12.95 4.28 18.38
CA ARG A 167 12.97 2.96 19.02
C ARG A 167 11.85 2.07 18.50
N ARG A 168 10.61 2.58 18.43
CA ARG A 168 9.44 1.86 17.87
C ARG A 168 9.73 1.35 16.45
N LEU A 169 10.31 2.17 15.57
CA LEU A 169 10.64 1.77 14.21
C LEU A 169 11.80 0.77 14.16
N ARG A 170 12.80 0.91 15.02
CA ARG A 170 13.90 -0.06 15.13
C ARG A 170 13.43 -1.42 15.65
N GLU A 171 12.46 -1.44 16.56
CA GLU A 171 11.84 -2.68 17.05
C GLU A 171 11.01 -3.37 15.95
N LYS A 172 10.33 -2.58 15.13
CA LYS A 172 9.56 -3.08 13.98
C LYS A 172 10.46 -3.87 13.01
N ASP A 173 11.64 -3.35 12.69
CA ASP A 173 12.67 -4.04 11.91
C ASP A 173 14.10 -3.64 12.34
N PRO A 174 14.71 -4.40 13.28
CA PRO A 174 16.07 -4.11 13.75
C PRO A 174 17.15 -4.17 12.67
N ALA A 175 16.90 -4.94 11.59
CA ALA A 175 17.82 -5.11 10.47
C ALA A 175 17.68 -4.04 9.38
N ALA A 176 16.67 -3.16 9.47
CA ALA A 176 16.50 -2.09 8.49
C ALA A 176 17.72 -1.14 8.47
N PRO A 177 18.16 -0.68 7.28
CA PRO A 177 19.18 0.36 7.17
C PRO A 177 18.77 1.62 7.95
N LEU A 178 19.75 2.28 8.58
CA LEU A 178 19.45 3.49 9.39
C LEU A 178 18.81 4.61 8.56
N ALA A 179 19.21 4.78 7.31
CA ALA A 179 18.62 5.77 6.40
C ALA A 179 17.12 5.47 6.13
N LEU A 180 16.74 4.19 6.02
CA LEU A 180 15.33 3.77 5.89
C LEU A 180 14.58 4.11 7.18
N THR A 181 15.10 3.72 8.36
CA THR A 181 14.49 4.06 9.64
C THR A 181 14.29 5.56 9.81
N GLN A 182 15.29 6.38 9.41
CA GLN A 182 15.19 7.84 9.45
C GLN A 182 14.09 8.38 8.53
N ARG A 183 13.96 7.87 7.31
CA ARG A 183 12.89 8.26 6.39
C ARG A 183 11.51 7.95 6.98
N GLU A 184 11.33 6.75 7.53
CA GLU A 184 10.07 6.34 8.15
C GLU A 184 9.77 7.16 9.42
N LEU A 185 10.79 7.54 10.19
CA LEU A 185 10.64 8.45 11.32
C LEU A 185 10.06 9.80 10.87
N LEU A 186 10.63 10.39 9.84
CA LEU A 186 10.16 11.67 9.29
C LEU A 186 8.75 11.54 8.73
N SER A 187 8.44 10.43 8.04
CA SER A 187 7.10 10.15 7.51
C SER A 187 6.07 10.00 8.64
N ALA A 188 6.42 9.30 9.73
CA ALA A 188 5.54 9.09 10.87
C ALA A 188 5.18 10.39 11.60
N PHE A 189 6.10 11.33 11.71
CA PHE A 189 5.81 12.64 12.29
C PHE A 189 5.07 13.57 11.31
N ALA A 190 5.38 13.49 10.03
CA ALA A 190 4.72 14.32 9.02
C ALA A 190 3.22 14.00 8.87
N CYS A 191 2.83 12.74 9.01
CA CYS A 191 1.42 12.34 8.89
C CYS A 191 0.60 12.56 10.18
N GLY A 192 1.23 12.87 11.31
CA GLY A 192 0.54 13.17 12.59
C GLY A 192 -0.49 12.11 12.96
N ASP A 193 -1.72 12.54 13.24
CA ASP A 193 -2.83 11.67 13.68
C ASP A 193 -3.31 10.70 12.60
N ALA A 194 -3.01 10.96 11.32
CA ALA A 194 -3.37 10.06 10.23
C ALA A 194 -2.75 8.67 10.40
N TYR A 195 -1.61 8.55 11.08
CA TYR A 195 -1.01 7.26 11.38
C TYR A 195 -1.95 6.38 12.21
N GLN A 196 -2.40 6.88 13.36
CA GLN A 196 -3.31 6.14 14.24
C GLN A 196 -4.68 5.94 13.58
N ALA A 197 -5.22 6.96 12.91
CA ALA A 197 -6.50 6.90 12.20
C ALA A 197 -6.50 5.81 11.14
N SER A 198 -5.43 5.68 10.35
CA SER A 198 -5.31 4.62 9.34
C SER A 198 -5.28 3.21 9.94
N TYR A 199 -4.60 3.01 11.08
CA TYR A 199 -4.58 1.73 11.78
C TYR A 199 -5.93 1.39 12.40
N ALA A 200 -6.63 2.39 12.94
CA ALA A 200 -8.00 2.22 13.43
C ALA A 200 -8.98 1.88 12.28
N ALA A 201 -8.82 2.50 11.12
CA ALA A 201 -9.60 2.19 9.92
C ALA A 201 -9.38 0.75 9.44
N VAL A 202 -8.13 0.28 9.38
CA VAL A 202 -7.80 -1.12 9.05
C VAL A 202 -8.43 -2.09 10.06
N ALA A 203 -8.36 -1.77 11.37
CA ALA A 203 -8.90 -2.63 12.41
C ALA A 203 -10.42 -2.79 12.35
N ARG A 204 -11.13 -1.79 11.81
CA ARG A 204 -12.60 -1.82 11.66
C ARG A 204 -13.08 -2.38 10.32
N GLN A 205 -12.18 -2.62 9.34
CA GLN A 205 -12.54 -3.10 8.01
C GLN A 205 -13.10 -4.53 8.06
N ASP A 206 -14.22 -4.77 7.38
CA ASP A 206 -14.72 -6.12 7.12
C ASP A 206 -13.98 -6.77 5.95
N PHE A 207 -12.66 -6.90 6.12
CA PHE A 207 -11.75 -7.41 5.10
C PHE A 207 -12.13 -8.82 4.64
N ALA A 208 -12.61 -9.66 5.57
CA ALA A 208 -12.97 -11.05 5.30
C ALA A 208 -14.14 -11.18 4.31
N THR A 209 -15.21 -10.42 4.51
CA THR A 209 -16.39 -10.40 3.61
C THR A 209 -16.02 -9.81 2.25
N GLN A 210 -15.24 -8.73 2.24
CA GLN A 210 -14.80 -8.06 1.01
C GLN A 210 -13.99 -8.98 0.10
N LEU A 211 -13.08 -9.80 0.63
CA LEU A 211 -12.30 -10.77 -0.14
C LEU A 211 -13.19 -11.73 -0.95
N GLY A 212 -14.31 -12.17 -0.40
CA GLY A 212 -15.24 -13.08 -1.06
C GLY A 212 -15.93 -12.47 -2.30
N ALA A 213 -16.02 -11.15 -2.37
CA ALA A 213 -16.60 -10.43 -3.50
C ALA A 213 -15.60 -10.16 -4.64
N ILE A 214 -14.30 -10.32 -4.41
CA ILE A 214 -13.27 -10.02 -5.41
C ILE A 214 -13.27 -11.10 -6.51
N THR A 215 -13.41 -10.67 -7.76
CA THR A 215 -13.48 -11.56 -8.94
C THR A 215 -12.25 -11.49 -9.84
N CYS A 216 -11.44 -10.45 -9.74
CA CYS A 216 -10.18 -10.36 -10.48
C CYS A 216 -9.13 -11.34 -9.90
N PRO A 217 -8.07 -11.69 -10.66
CA PRO A 217 -6.95 -12.48 -10.13
C PRO A 217 -6.24 -11.76 -8.99
N VAL A 218 -5.92 -12.49 -7.91
CA VAL A 218 -5.22 -11.94 -6.75
C VAL A 218 -4.01 -12.79 -6.38
N LEU A 219 -2.84 -12.17 -6.32
CA LEU A 219 -1.63 -12.75 -5.72
C LEU A 219 -1.54 -12.31 -4.27
N VAL A 220 -1.32 -13.25 -3.35
CA VAL A 220 -1.21 -12.98 -1.91
C VAL A 220 0.11 -13.52 -1.39
N TYR A 221 0.89 -12.68 -0.71
CA TYR A 221 2.15 -13.11 -0.10
C TYR A 221 2.54 -12.23 1.10
N ALA A 222 3.50 -12.69 1.88
CA ALA A 222 4.20 -11.92 2.89
C ALA A 222 5.57 -12.55 3.14
N GLY A 223 6.54 -11.77 3.58
CA GLY A 223 7.82 -12.30 4.04
C GLY A 223 7.66 -13.18 5.28
N ASP A 224 8.53 -14.17 5.48
CA ASP A 224 8.44 -15.14 6.59
C ASP A 224 8.44 -14.47 7.98
N ARG A 225 9.05 -13.28 8.11
CA ARG A 225 9.12 -12.51 9.36
C ARG A 225 8.14 -11.35 9.40
N ASP A 226 7.28 -11.22 8.39
CA ASP A 226 6.24 -10.20 8.39
C ASP A 226 5.21 -10.53 9.48
N PRO A 227 4.78 -9.58 10.31
CA PRO A 227 3.76 -9.81 11.32
C PRO A 227 2.42 -10.29 10.76
N LEU A 228 2.16 -10.04 9.45
CA LEU A 228 0.96 -10.50 8.76
C LEU A 228 1.19 -11.77 7.91
N HIS A 229 2.34 -12.44 8.05
CA HIS A 229 2.59 -13.70 7.33
C HIS A 229 1.50 -14.75 7.58
N GLY A 230 1.01 -14.86 8.82
CA GLY A 230 -0.06 -15.78 9.20
C GLY A 230 -1.41 -15.51 8.52
N SER A 231 -1.61 -14.31 7.97
CA SER A 231 -2.84 -13.93 7.26
C SER A 231 -2.86 -14.41 5.80
N VAL A 232 -1.73 -14.85 5.23
CA VAL A 232 -1.62 -15.24 3.81
C VAL A 232 -2.55 -16.41 3.48
N ALA A 233 -2.43 -17.53 4.17
CA ALA A 233 -3.23 -18.72 3.89
C ALA A 233 -4.73 -18.51 4.14
N PRO A 234 -5.18 -17.86 5.24
CA PRO A 234 -6.58 -17.53 5.45
C PRO A 234 -7.15 -16.55 4.41
N THR A 235 -6.36 -15.60 3.92
CA THR A 235 -6.75 -14.68 2.84
C THR A 235 -6.94 -15.44 1.54
N LEU A 236 -5.96 -16.27 1.18
CA LEU A 236 -6.01 -17.10 -0.03
C LEU A 236 -7.27 -17.98 -0.07
N ALA A 237 -7.63 -18.59 1.06
CA ALA A 237 -8.80 -19.45 1.18
C ALA A 237 -10.15 -18.75 0.95
N ARG A 238 -10.21 -17.42 0.99
CA ARG A 238 -11.43 -16.61 0.77
C ARG A 238 -11.55 -16.08 -0.65
N LEU A 239 -10.47 -16.10 -1.42
CA LEU A 239 -10.44 -15.57 -2.77
C LEU A 239 -10.95 -16.55 -3.80
N GLN A 240 -11.76 -16.09 -4.76
CA GLN A 240 -12.24 -16.89 -5.88
C GLN A 240 -11.11 -17.26 -6.87
N ARG A 241 -10.15 -16.37 -7.07
CA ARG A 241 -9.04 -16.51 -8.03
C ARG A 241 -7.72 -16.11 -7.37
N GLY A 242 -7.44 -16.71 -6.21
CA GLY A 242 -6.25 -16.46 -5.44
C GLY A 242 -5.05 -17.32 -5.89
N SER A 243 -3.87 -16.76 -5.81
CA SER A 243 -2.59 -17.45 -5.93
C SER A 243 -1.62 -16.95 -4.86
N THR A 244 -0.57 -17.69 -4.58
CA THR A 244 0.45 -17.32 -3.61
C THR A 244 1.84 -17.67 -4.09
N VAL A 245 2.83 -16.99 -3.54
CA VAL A 245 4.25 -17.26 -3.77
C VAL A 245 5.01 -17.20 -2.44
N ALA A 246 5.94 -18.11 -2.25
CA ALA A 246 6.86 -18.04 -1.12
C ALA A 246 7.98 -17.03 -1.40
N LEU A 247 8.26 -16.14 -0.43
CA LEU A 247 9.38 -15.21 -0.51
C LEU A 247 10.55 -15.72 0.34
N PRO A 248 11.64 -16.18 -0.28
CA PRO A 248 12.81 -16.56 0.49
C PRO A 248 13.50 -15.34 1.10
N GLY A 249 14.10 -15.52 2.27
CA GLY A 249 14.91 -14.50 2.93
C GLY A 249 14.27 -13.79 4.11
N GLY A 250 13.00 -14.10 4.42
CA GLY A 250 12.38 -13.76 5.69
C GLY A 250 12.34 -12.27 6.01
N GLU A 251 12.16 -11.41 5.00
CA GLU A 251 12.06 -9.97 5.25
C GLU A 251 10.76 -9.62 5.99
N ARG A 252 10.86 -8.54 6.75
CA ARG A 252 9.74 -7.96 7.50
C ARG A 252 8.97 -6.94 6.64
N THR A 253 8.52 -5.91 7.26
CA THR A 253 7.66 -4.85 6.72
C THR A 253 8.25 -4.07 5.54
N TYR A 254 9.58 -4.10 5.33
CA TYR A 254 10.25 -3.34 4.27
C TYR A 254 10.64 -4.20 3.06
N VAL A 255 9.97 -5.32 2.86
CA VAL A 255 10.24 -6.28 1.78
C VAL A 255 10.22 -5.63 0.39
N CYS A 256 9.28 -4.73 0.12
CA CYS A 256 9.13 -4.05 -1.17
C CYS A 256 10.34 -3.17 -1.54
N GLU A 257 11.10 -2.73 -0.55
CA GLU A 257 12.30 -1.93 -0.74
C GLU A 257 13.57 -2.77 -0.65
N ARG A 258 13.66 -3.63 0.35
CA ARG A 258 14.88 -4.41 0.62
C ARG A 258 15.06 -5.60 -0.32
N GLN A 259 13.97 -6.13 -0.87
CA GLN A 259 13.96 -7.20 -1.87
C GLN A 259 13.28 -6.75 -3.18
N ALA A 260 13.50 -5.50 -3.58
CA ALA A 260 12.82 -4.90 -4.73
C ALA A 260 13.00 -5.68 -6.05
N GLU A 261 14.16 -6.28 -6.27
CA GLU A 261 14.42 -7.11 -7.46
C GLU A 261 13.55 -8.38 -7.45
N LEU A 262 13.51 -9.10 -6.32
CA LEU A 262 12.67 -10.29 -6.17
C LEU A 262 11.18 -9.93 -6.31
N ILE A 263 10.73 -8.88 -5.63
CA ILE A 263 9.34 -8.42 -5.71
C ILE A 263 9.00 -7.94 -7.12
N GLY A 264 9.92 -7.24 -7.80
CA GLY A 264 9.76 -6.84 -9.19
C GLY A 264 9.58 -8.02 -10.13
N THR A 265 10.33 -9.11 -9.94
CA THR A 265 10.17 -10.35 -10.70
C THR A 265 8.80 -10.97 -10.46
N VAL A 266 8.43 -11.17 -9.18
CA VAL A 266 7.14 -11.77 -8.78
C VAL A 266 5.95 -10.99 -9.32
N LEU A 267 5.94 -9.67 -9.17
CA LEU A 267 4.86 -8.82 -9.66
C LEU A 267 4.82 -8.80 -11.19
N GLY A 268 5.98 -8.73 -11.85
CA GLY A 268 6.06 -8.75 -13.29
C GLY A 268 5.45 -10.01 -13.89
N GLU A 269 5.84 -11.18 -13.43
CA GLU A 269 5.31 -12.48 -13.88
C GLU A 269 3.79 -12.58 -13.62
N PHE A 270 3.32 -12.15 -12.45
CA PHE A 270 1.90 -12.19 -12.12
C PHE A 270 1.07 -11.27 -13.00
N PHE A 271 1.43 -9.99 -13.14
CA PHE A 271 0.64 -9.04 -13.93
C PHE A 271 0.72 -9.31 -15.43
N GLU A 272 1.84 -9.79 -15.98
CA GLU A 272 1.96 -10.18 -17.38
C GLU A 272 1.06 -11.37 -17.72
N SER A 273 1.03 -12.41 -16.88
CA SER A 273 0.18 -13.58 -17.08
C SER A 273 -1.31 -13.25 -17.09
N ASN A 274 -1.72 -12.21 -16.32
CA ASN A 274 -3.13 -11.81 -16.22
C ASN A 274 -3.54 -10.71 -17.21
N SER A 275 -2.61 -9.93 -17.77
CA SER A 275 -2.91 -8.95 -18.83
C SER A 275 -3.18 -9.61 -20.18
N SER A 276 -2.58 -10.76 -20.46
CA SER A 276 -2.79 -11.54 -21.69
C SER A 276 -4.19 -12.18 -21.76
N SER A 277 -4.77 -12.52 -20.62
CA SER A 277 -6.08 -13.18 -20.51
C SER A 277 -7.26 -12.24 -20.78
N SER A 278 -7.10 -10.93 -20.63
CA SER A 278 -8.15 -9.94 -20.90
C SER A 278 -8.35 -9.69 -22.39
N LYS A 279 -7.30 -9.79 -23.20
CA LYS A 279 -7.37 -9.61 -24.68
C LYS A 279 -8.08 -10.77 -25.41
N GLN A 280 -8.12 -11.97 -24.82
CA GLN A 280 -8.79 -13.13 -25.43
C GLN A 280 -10.31 -13.19 -25.18
N ARG A 281 -10.85 -12.41 -24.24
CA ARG A 281 -12.30 -12.37 -23.95
C ARG A 281 -13.06 -11.28 -24.72
N SER A 282 -12.35 -10.44 -25.49
CA SER A 282 -12.93 -9.33 -26.28
C SER A 282 -13.00 -9.62 -27.76
N ASN A 283 -12.74 -10.89 -28.23
CA ASN A 283 -12.89 -11.36 -29.60
C ASN A 283 -14.03 -12.38 -29.74
#